data_79712933a09c16d08413357abff34b8c
#
_entry.id   79712933a09c16d08413357abff34b8c
#
_cell.length_a   1.000
_cell.length_b   1.000
_cell.length_c   1.000
_cell.angle_alpha   90.00
_cell.angle_beta   90.00
_cell.angle_gamma   90.00
#
_symmetry.space_group_name_H-M   'P 1'
#
loop_
_entity.id
_entity.type
_entity.pdbx_description
1 polymer ?
#
loop_
_entity_poly.entity_id
_entity_poly.type
_entity_poly.pdbx_seq_one_letter_code
_entity_poly.pdbx_strand_id
1 'polypeptide(L)'
;MFFLLIKFLAQSQNNKINFITSKVEGELSKINFIEIDKLDSLLIIRSQLSKKTIKIYRIQLYSGNRNESINVENKFKKIFPDILTMNTYEQPYFKTKTDYFRTKLEALKIFPKIKKNFKNSFIYEENIDISNLE
;
A
#
# COMPACT_ATOMS: atom_id res chain seq x y z
N MET A 1 -15.38 24.82 49.15
CA MET A 1 -14.61 23.70 48.61
C MET A 1 -14.95 23.35 47.15
N PHE A 2 -16.11 23.69 46.68
CA PHE A 2 -16.56 23.43 45.29
C PHE A 2 -15.99 24.39 44.23
N PHE A 3 -15.62 25.59 44.62
CA PHE A 3 -15.10 26.64 43.69
C PHE A 3 -13.63 26.45 43.31
N LEU A 4 -12.86 25.66 44.03
CA LEU A 4 -11.45 25.37 43.75
C LEU A 4 -11.32 24.28 42.67
N LEU A 5 -12.29 23.37 42.57
CA LEU A 5 -12.29 22.26 41.60
C LEU A 5 -12.60 22.76 40.15
N ILE A 6 -13.42 23.81 40.05
CA ILE A 6 -13.77 24.40 38.72
C ILE A 6 -12.59 25.14 38.12
N LYS A 7 -11.74 25.74 38.94
CA LYS A 7 -10.51 26.41 38.44
C LYS A 7 -9.45 25.44 37.95
N PHE A 8 -9.43 24.20 38.46
CA PHE A 8 -8.47 23.19 38.04
C PHE A 8 -8.85 22.54 36.68
N LEU A 9 -10.14 22.47 36.40
CA LEU A 9 -10.62 21.94 35.09
C LEU A 9 -10.49 22.96 33.95
N ALA A 10 -10.46 24.24 34.25
CA ALA A 10 -10.27 25.31 33.22
C ALA A 10 -8.80 25.43 32.79
N GLN A 11 -7.84 24.88 33.54
CA GLN A 11 -6.41 24.99 33.24
C GLN A 11 -5.90 23.87 32.37
N SER A 12 -6.74 22.84 32.07
CA SER A 12 -6.34 21.69 31.29
C SER A 12 -6.56 21.85 29.77
N GLN A 13 -7.09 22.98 29.32
CA GLN A 13 -7.37 23.17 27.89
C GLN A 13 -6.44 24.15 27.15
N ASN A 14 -5.44 24.71 27.83
CA ASN A 14 -4.47 25.62 27.20
C ASN A 14 -3.12 24.98 26.85
N ASN A 15 -3.02 23.64 26.81
CA ASN A 15 -1.85 22.97 26.25
C ASN A 15 -2.02 22.78 24.73
N LYS A 16 -2.43 23.84 24.03
CA LYS A 16 -2.29 23.92 22.58
C LYS A 16 -0.89 24.44 22.25
N ILE A 17 0.00 23.50 22.01
CA ILE A 17 1.09 23.61 21.02
C ILE A 17 2.03 24.80 21.25
N ASN A 18 2.86 24.71 22.27
CA ASN A 18 4.17 25.34 22.24
C ASN A 18 5.17 24.36 21.61
N PHE A 19 5.00 24.14 20.30
CA PHE A 19 6.02 23.50 19.51
C PHE A 19 6.82 24.57 18.77
N ILE A 20 8.12 24.61 19.14
CA ILE A 20 9.23 25.16 18.38
C ILE A 20 9.28 26.70 18.32
N THR A 21 9.76 27.31 19.38
CA THR A 21 10.70 28.41 19.25
C THR A 21 12.09 27.88 19.55
N SER A 22 12.68 27.11 18.68
CA SER A 22 14.12 27.04 18.60
C SER A 22 14.57 28.32 17.92
N LYS A 23 15.19 29.17 18.69
CA LYS A 23 15.86 30.40 18.27
C LYS A 23 16.93 30.01 17.25
N VAL A 24 16.65 30.15 15.97
CA VAL A 24 17.65 30.20 14.92
C VAL A 24 17.84 31.69 14.64
N GLU A 25 18.92 32.25 15.12
CA GLU A 25 19.44 33.56 14.73
C GLU A 25 19.98 33.43 13.29
N GLY A 26 19.21 33.97 12.36
CA GLY A 26 19.56 34.06 10.95
C GLY A 26 18.30 34.44 10.18
N GLU A 27 18.33 35.59 9.52
CA GLU A 27 17.27 36.24 8.74
C GLU A 27 15.95 35.46 8.61
N LEU A 28 15.00 35.88 9.41
CA LEU A 28 13.63 35.40 9.40
C LEU A 28 12.95 35.86 8.11
N SER A 29 12.91 35.00 7.12
CA SER A 29 11.81 35.05 6.18
C SER A 29 10.52 34.88 6.99
N LYS A 30 9.68 35.90 7.01
CA LYS A 30 8.34 35.86 7.61
C LYS A 30 7.54 34.77 6.90
N ILE A 31 7.49 33.59 7.51
CA ILE A 31 6.54 32.55 7.10
C ILE A 31 5.17 33.10 7.48
N ASN A 32 4.45 33.64 6.49
CA ASN A 32 3.09 34.11 6.67
C ASN A 32 2.21 32.93 7.06
N PHE A 33 1.69 32.91 8.28
CA PHE A 33 0.73 31.92 8.78
C PHE A 33 -0.60 31.86 7.99
N ILE A 34 -0.78 32.76 7.00
CA ILE A 34 -1.96 32.83 6.10
C ILE A 34 -1.98 31.61 5.13
N GLU A 35 -0.88 30.87 4.99
CA GLU A 35 -0.82 29.72 4.07
C GLU A 35 -1.18 28.38 4.71
N ILE A 36 -1.33 28.29 6.03
CA ILE A 36 -1.63 27.02 6.73
C ILE A 36 -3.03 26.54 6.36
N ASP A 37 -4.02 27.42 6.29
CA ASP A 37 -5.39 27.05 5.92
C ASP A 37 -5.48 26.55 4.47
N LYS A 38 -4.66 27.12 3.59
CA LYS A 38 -4.55 26.67 2.19
C LYS A 38 -3.84 25.32 2.08
N LEU A 39 -2.84 25.08 2.94
CA LEU A 39 -2.11 23.82 2.98
C LEU A 39 -3.02 22.68 3.43
N ASP A 40 -3.82 22.89 4.47
CA ASP A 40 -4.80 21.91 4.95
C ASP A 40 -5.85 21.61 3.88
N SER A 41 -6.34 22.63 3.18
CA SER A 41 -7.26 22.46 2.05
C SER A 41 -6.62 21.66 0.91
N LEU A 42 -5.36 21.91 0.59
CA LEU A 42 -4.62 21.16 -0.44
C LEU A 42 -4.35 19.70 -0.01
N LEU A 43 -4.07 19.44 1.25
CA LEU A 43 -3.90 18.09 1.78
C LEU A 43 -5.22 17.30 1.73
N ILE A 44 -6.34 17.94 2.05
CA ILE A 44 -7.67 17.33 1.92
C ILE A 44 -7.98 17.01 0.46
N ILE A 45 -7.79 17.95 -0.45
CA ILE A 45 -8.00 17.75 -1.89
C ILE A 45 -7.08 16.64 -2.41
N ARG A 46 -5.80 16.63 -2.03
CA ARG A 46 -4.86 15.59 -2.41
C ARG A 46 -5.28 14.22 -1.88
N SER A 47 -5.78 14.14 -0.65
CA SER A 47 -6.27 12.87 -0.07
C SER A 47 -7.51 12.34 -0.80
N GLN A 48 -8.38 13.23 -1.29
CA GLN A 48 -9.57 12.89 -2.08
C GLN A 48 -9.24 12.52 -3.52
N LEU A 49 -8.22 13.17 -4.12
CA LEU A 49 -7.80 12.94 -5.50
C LEU A 49 -6.82 11.77 -5.64
N SER A 50 -6.08 11.42 -4.59
CA SER A 50 -5.21 10.27 -4.64
C SER A 50 -6.07 9.01 -4.60
N LYS A 51 -6.27 8.38 -5.75
CA LYS A 51 -6.74 6.99 -5.78
C LYS A 51 -5.87 6.22 -4.78
N LYS A 52 -6.51 5.63 -3.79
CA LYS A 52 -5.80 4.81 -2.79
C LYS A 52 -5.29 3.54 -3.48
N THR A 53 -4.23 3.67 -4.25
CA THR A 53 -3.58 2.52 -4.87
C THR A 53 -2.51 1.98 -3.92
N ILE A 54 -2.48 0.68 -3.78
CA ILE A 54 -1.41 -0.02 -3.08
C ILE A 54 -0.59 -0.82 -4.07
N LYS A 55 0.67 -0.92 -3.75
CA LYS A 55 1.66 -1.68 -4.47
C LYS A 55 1.68 -3.10 -3.93
N ILE A 56 1.45 -4.07 -4.81
CA ILE A 56 1.48 -5.49 -4.50
C ILE A 56 2.47 -6.21 -5.41
N TYR A 57 2.80 -7.43 -5.04
CA TYR A 57 3.69 -8.29 -5.82
C TYR A 57 2.97 -9.59 -6.17
N ARG A 58 3.14 -10.04 -7.40
CA ARG A 58 2.62 -11.34 -7.87
C ARG A 58 3.72 -12.13 -8.56
N ILE A 59 3.54 -13.43 -8.65
CA ILE A 59 4.41 -14.31 -9.42
C ILE A 59 3.62 -14.77 -10.63
N GLN A 60 4.07 -14.41 -11.82
CA GLN A 60 3.53 -14.98 -13.05
C GLN A 60 4.18 -16.32 -13.31
N LEU A 61 3.37 -17.35 -13.50
CA LEU A 61 3.79 -18.74 -13.69
C LEU A 61 3.86 -19.09 -15.16
N TYR A 62 2.89 -18.60 -15.93
CA TYR A 62 2.74 -18.91 -17.36
C TYR A 62 2.08 -17.75 -18.12
N SER A 63 2.38 -17.67 -19.41
CA SER A 63 1.69 -16.81 -20.35
C SER A 63 1.62 -17.51 -21.72
N GLY A 64 0.44 -17.67 -22.29
CA GLY A 64 0.24 -18.36 -23.55
C GLY A 64 -1.20 -18.77 -23.82
N ASN A 65 -1.42 -19.99 -24.27
CA ASN A 65 -2.75 -20.48 -24.60
C ASN A 65 -3.57 -20.87 -23.35
N ARG A 66 -4.89 -20.96 -23.52
CA ARG A 66 -5.84 -21.24 -22.43
C ARG A 66 -5.62 -22.62 -21.80
N ASN A 67 -5.44 -23.66 -22.63
CA ASN A 67 -5.38 -25.03 -22.15
C ASN A 67 -4.14 -25.26 -21.29
N GLU A 68 -3.00 -24.74 -21.69
CA GLU A 68 -1.77 -24.81 -20.89
C GLU A 68 -1.84 -23.97 -19.62
N SER A 69 -2.50 -22.81 -19.68
CA SER A 69 -2.75 -21.98 -18.51
C SER A 69 -3.48 -22.76 -17.42
N ILE A 70 -4.56 -23.48 -17.78
CA ILE A 70 -5.32 -24.36 -16.87
C ILE A 70 -4.45 -25.51 -16.36
N ASN A 71 -3.65 -26.13 -17.21
CA ASN A 71 -2.76 -27.23 -16.82
C ASN A 71 -1.69 -26.76 -15.80
N VAL A 72 -1.11 -25.59 -16.03
CA VAL A 72 -0.14 -24.97 -15.13
C VAL A 72 -0.78 -24.63 -13.80
N GLU A 73 -2.00 -24.08 -13.79
CA GLU A 73 -2.74 -23.81 -12.57
C GLU A 73 -3.00 -25.08 -11.76
N ASN A 74 -3.50 -26.14 -12.40
CA ASN A 74 -3.78 -27.42 -11.75
C ASN A 74 -2.49 -28.06 -11.18
N LYS A 75 -1.39 -27.97 -11.92
CA LYS A 75 -0.07 -28.43 -11.45
C LYS A 75 0.40 -27.63 -10.25
N PHE A 76 0.23 -26.31 -10.28
CA PHE A 76 0.63 -25.43 -9.21
C PHE A 76 -0.16 -25.72 -7.93
N LYS A 77 -1.47 -25.82 -8.00
CA LYS A 77 -2.36 -26.15 -6.86
C LYS A 77 -1.99 -27.48 -6.18
N LYS A 78 -1.52 -28.47 -6.94
CA LYS A 78 -1.04 -29.74 -6.37
C LYS A 78 0.26 -29.61 -5.59
N ILE A 79 1.17 -28.72 -6.01
CA ILE A 79 2.49 -28.55 -5.40
C ILE A 79 2.44 -27.52 -4.26
N PHE A 80 1.61 -26.48 -4.41
CA PHE A 80 1.48 -25.35 -3.49
C PHE A 80 0.00 -25.09 -3.15
N PRO A 81 -0.65 -25.98 -2.36
CA PRO A 81 -2.08 -25.88 -2.07
C PRO A 81 -2.44 -24.61 -1.27
N ASP A 82 -1.48 -24.08 -0.49
CA ASP A 82 -1.68 -22.90 0.36
C ASP A 82 -1.64 -21.57 -0.40
N ILE A 83 -1.26 -21.59 -1.69
CA ILE A 83 -1.13 -20.38 -2.49
C ILE A 83 -2.19 -20.38 -3.58
N LEU A 84 -3.07 -19.39 -3.49
CA LEU A 84 -4.11 -19.21 -4.48
C LEU A 84 -3.50 -18.78 -5.83
N THR A 85 -4.15 -19.20 -6.90
CA THR A 85 -3.81 -18.84 -8.27
C THR A 85 -5.03 -18.37 -9.02
N MET A 86 -4.81 -17.52 -10.00
CA MET A 86 -5.83 -17.03 -10.92
C MET A 86 -5.35 -17.11 -12.36
N ASN A 87 -6.28 -17.40 -13.25
CA ASN A 87 -6.10 -17.28 -14.69
C ASN A 87 -6.80 -16.04 -15.20
N THR A 88 -6.05 -15.15 -15.84
CA THR A 88 -6.56 -13.90 -16.40
C THR A 88 -6.29 -13.89 -17.91
N TYR A 89 -7.29 -13.45 -18.68
CA TYR A 89 -7.06 -13.17 -20.11
C TYR A 89 -6.58 -11.73 -20.25
N GLU A 90 -5.35 -11.58 -20.69
CA GLU A 90 -4.75 -10.29 -21.05
C GLU A 90 -4.30 -10.39 -22.51
N GLN A 91 -5.09 -9.78 -23.40
CA GLN A 91 -4.87 -9.91 -24.85
C GLN A 91 -3.39 -9.80 -25.22
N PRO A 92 -2.88 -10.72 -26.05
CA PRO A 92 -3.55 -11.87 -26.67
C PRO A 92 -3.43 -13.19 -25.87
N TYR A 93 -2.89 -13.16 -24.64
CA TYR A 93 -2.50 -14.37 -23.90
C TYR A 93 -3.33 -14.59 -22.63
N PHE A 94 -3.47 -15.86 -22.27
CA PHE A 94 -3.89 -16.25 -20.93
C PHE A 94 -2.68 -16.28 -20.01
N LYS A 95 -2.80 -15.65 -18.84
CA LYS A 95 -1.74 -15.60 -17.84
C LYS A 95 -2.19 -16.30 -16.57
N THR A 96 -1.35 -17.21 -16.08
CA THR A 96 -1.52 -17.83 -14.75
C THR A 96 -0.64 -17.08 -13.77
N LYS A 97 -1.26 -16.53 -12.73
CA LYS A 97 -0.61 -15.71 -11.70
C LYS A 97 -0.93 -16.27 -10.32
N THR A 98 -0.03 -16.07 -9.36
CA THR A 98 -0.38 -16.30 -7.94
C THR A 98 -1.28 -15.19 -7.44
N ASP A 99 -1.90 -15.41 -6.30
CA ASP A 99 -2.47 -14.33 -5.52
C ASP A 99 -1.38 -13.33 -5.10
N TYR A 100 -1.78 -12.20 -4.51
CA TYR A 100 -0.85 -11.13 -4.21
C TYR A 100 -0.05 -11.35 -2.93
N PHE A 101 1.17 -10.83 -2.93
CA PHE A 101 2.02 -10.67 -1.76
C PHE A 101 2.10 -9.18 -1.42
N ARG A 102 2.01 -8.82 -0.15
CA ARG A 102 2.07 -7.42 0.29
C ARG A 102 3.46 -6.82 0.08
N THR A 103 4.49 -7.63 0.23
CA THR A 103 5.87 -7.17 0.13
C THR A 103 6.65 -8.02 -0.87
N LYS A 104 7.64 -7.38 -1.50
CA LYS A 104 8.58 -8.09 -2.38
C LYS A 104 9.33 -9.19 -1.64
N LEU A 105 9.61 -8.99 -0.35
CA LEU A 105 10.32 -9.96 0.47
C LEU A 105 9.52 -11.24 0.67
N GLU A 106 8.20 -11.14 0.88
CA GLU A 106 7.31 -12.30 0.95
C GLU A 106 7.32 -13.10 -0.35
N ALA A 107 7.18 -12.43 -1.49
CA ALA A 107 7.28 -13.08 -2.79
C ALA A 107 8.65 -13.75 -2.99
N LEU A 108 9.74 -13.09 -2.62
CA LEU A 108 11.11 -13.61 -2.75
C LEU A 108 11.38 -14.83 -1.86
N LYS A 109 10.75 -14.93 -0.69
CA LYS A 109 10.92 -16.10 0.20
C LYS A 109 10.45 -17.41 -0.46
N ILE A 110 9.34 -17.35 -1.21
CA ILE A 110 8.75 -18.54 -1.83
C ILE A 110 9.20 -18.75 -3.26
N PHE A 111 9.64 -17.67 -3.94
CA PHE A 111 10.00 -17.68 -5.34
C PHE A 111 11.03 -18.77 -5.74
N PRO A 112 12.11 -19.03 -4.98
CA PRO A 112 13.06 -20.08 -5.34
C PRO A 112 12.43 -21.48 -5.44
N LYS A 113 11.46 -21.78 -4.54
CA LYS A 113 10.71 -23.05 -4.57
C LYS A 113 9.83 -23.15 -5.81
N ILE A 114 9.16 -22.04 -6.17
CA ILE A 114 8.33 -21.93 -7.37
C ILE A 114 9.19 -22.05 -8.62
N LYS A 115 10.30 -21.32 -8.69
CA LYS A 115 11.21 -21.28 -9.84
C LYS A 115 11.78 -22.63 -10.18
N LYS A 116 11.99 -23.51 -9.19
CA LYS A 116 12.46 -24.87 -9.39
C LYS A 116 11.50 -25.71 -10.26
N ASN A 117 10.19 -25.51 -10.07
CA ASN A 117 9.16 -26.27 -10.81
C ASN A 117 8.63 -25.52 -12.04
N PHE A 118 8.67 -24.17 -12.00
CA PHE A 118 8.17 -23.27 -13.05
C PHE A 118 9.29 -22.33 -13.51
N LYS A 119 10.16 -22.82 -14.38
CA LYS A 119 11.39 -22.13 -14.80
C LYS A 119 11.15 -20.75 -15.41
N ASN A 120 10.02 -20.55 -16.09
CA ASN A 120 9.67 -19.30 -16.77
C ASN A 120 8.95 -18.30 -15.85
N SER A 121 8.77 -18.65 -14.56
CA SER A 121 8.12 -17.75 -13.62
C SER A 121 8.98 -16.55 -13.27
N PHE A 122 8.34 -15.41 -12.97
CA PHE A 122 9.00 -14.20 -12.50
C PHE A 122 8.07 -13.40 -11.56
N ILE A 123 8.68 -12.60 -10.69
CA ILE A 123 7.97 -11.67 -9.81
C ILE A 123 7.80 -10.35 -10.56
N TYR A 124 6.60 -9.77 -10.47
CA TYR A 124 6.34 -8.42 -10.94
C TYR A 124 5.53 -7.62 -9.93
N GLU A 125 5.59 -6.32 -10.08
CA GLU A 125 4.90 -5.33 -9.26
C GLU A 125 3.62 -4.89 -9.97
N GLU A 126 2.54 -4.77 -9.21
CA GLU A 126 1.24 -4.32 -9.70
C GLU A 126 0.68 -3.28 -8.72
N ASN A 127 0.09 -2.21 -9.25
CA ASN A 127 -0.65 -1.25 -8.46
C ASN A 127 -2.14 -1.58 -8.55
N ILE A 128 -2.75 -1.84 -7.42
CA ILE A 128 -4.19 -2.11 -7.36
C ILE A 128 -4.91 -1.00 -6.61
N ASP A 129 -6.12 -0.69 -7.04
CA ASP A 129 -6.99 0.22 -6.33
C ASP A 129 -7.59 -0.51 -5.13
N ILE A 130 -7.53 0.13 -3.94
CA ILE A 130 -8.04 -0.46 -2.70
C ILE A 130 -9.55 -0.67 -2.77
N SER A 131 -10.27 0.13 -3.54
CA SER A 131 -11.72 -0.03 -3.74
C SER A 131 -12.12 -1.39 -4.33
N ASN A 132 -11.18 -2.13 -4.92
CA ASN A 132 -11.41 -3.46 -5.51
C ASN A 132 -11.08 -4.62 -4.56
N LEU A 133 -10.76 -4.33 -3.29
CA LEU A 133 -10.38 -5.33 -2.28
C LEU A 133 -11.47 -5.61 -1.23
N GLU A 134 -12.62 -4.91 -1.32
CA GLU A 134 -13.79 -5.12 -0.44
C GLU A 134 -14.75 -6.17 -0.98
#